data_b92396e3c365923229cb31fa83e6bd7d
#
_entry.id   b92396e3c365923229cb31fa83e6bd7d
#
_cell.length_a   1.000
_cell.length_b   1.000
_cell.length_c   1.000
_cell.angle_alpha   90.00
_cell.angle_beta   90.00
_cell.angle_gamma   90.00
#
_symmetry.space_group_name_H-M   'P 1'
#
loop_
_entity.id
_entity.type
_entity.pdbx_description
1 polymer ?
#
loop_
_entity_poly.entity_id
_entity_poly.type
_entity_poly.pdbx_seq_one_letter_code
_entity_poly.pdbx_strand_id
1 'polypeptide(L)'
;NYDAWLGSTPGVYYTENRVHPQNGYGRPGWLRCEQFGAGMITGWGAHHIDTAHWGMDTEYTGPIEVWGSAEFPTSGLWDVHGNFKTEAIYANGVSMTVSGAFPNGIKFIGTEGWLFVSRGNEAVTSSDPAAKTFVQPLAASDPKILDSVIGPNEVHLPESFDHHGNWLAGVKARQQPIAPVEVGHRACTACLIHHIAMRAKRKLYWDPVKERFKNDDAANAQLSRPQRPPYVVT
;
A
#
# COMPACT_ATOMS: atom_id res chain seq x y z
N ASN A 1 -25.02 11.49 -9.61
CA ASN A 1 -24.36 12.04 -10.81
C ASN A 1 -23.11 11.24 -11.14
N TYR A 2 -23.21 10.37 -12.18
CA TYR A 2 -22.11 9.48 -12.57
C TYR A 2 -20.91 10.23 -13.17
N ASP A 3 -21.13 11.32 -13.86
CA ASP A 3 -20.05 12.15 -14.41
C ASP A 3 -19.16 12.74 -13.31
N ALA A 4 -19.76 13.27 -12.25
CA ALA A 4 -19.01 13.74 -11.08
C ALA A 4 -18.31 12.61 -10.32
N TRP A 5 -18.91 11.40 -10.28
CA TRP A 5 -18.30 10.23 -9.68
C TRP A 5 -17.05 9.77 -10.45
N LEU A 6 -17.08 9.80 -11.79
CA LEU A 6 -15.92 9.50 -12.63
C LEU A 6 -14.74 10.45 -12.38
N GLY A 7 -15.03 11.71 -12.03
CA GLY A 7 -14.00 12.71 -11.79
C GLY A 7 -13.08 12.87 -13.01
N SER A 8 -11.77 12.87 -12.79
CA SER A 8 -10.74 12.99 -13.82
C SER A 8 -10.58 11.74 -14.72
N THR A 9 -11.17 10.63 -14.35
CA THR A 9 -11.07 9.37 -15.11
C THR A 9 -11.71 9.52 -16.51
N PRO A 10 -11.10 9.03 -17.58
CA PRO A 10 -11.72 8.98 -18.91
C PRO A 10 -13.10 8.33 -18.88
N GLY A 11 -13.98 8.81 -19.75
CA GLY A 11 -15.36 8.34 -19.79
C GLY A 11 -15.48 6.83 -20.00
N VAL A 12 -16.25 6.17 -19.13
CA VAL A 12 -16.56 4.74 -19.22
C VAL A 12 -18.02 4.53 -18.85
N TYR A 13 -18.67 3.52 -19.44
CA TYR A 13 -20.08 3.26 -19.18
C TYR A 13 -20.37 2.98 -17.71
N TYR A 14 -21.58 3.36 -17.26
CA TYR A 14 -22.06 3.06 -15.92
C TYR A 14 -22.36 1.57 -15.77
N THR A 15 -22.01 1.02 -14.61
CA THR A 15 -22.50 -0.28 -14.14
C THR A 15 -22.49 -0.31 -12.62
N GLU A 16 -23.54 -0.88 -12.04
CA GLU A 16 -23.65 -1.07 -10.60
C GLU A 16 -22.47 -1.87 -10.03
N ASN A 17 -22.01 -2.87 -10.80
CA ASN A 17 -20.87 -3.71 -10.40
C ASN A 17 -19.59 -2.92 -10.19
N ARG A 18 -19.41 -1.77 -10.82
CA ARG A 18 -18.26 -0.89 -10.62
C ARG A 18 -18.48 0.09 -9.49
N VAL A 19 -19.67 0.68 -9.43
CA VAL A 19 -19.92 1.86 -8.58
C VAL A 19 -20.32 1.48 -7.16
N HIS A 20 -21.12 0.43 -7.02
CA HIS A 20 -21.73 0.03 -5.76
C HIS A 20 -21.03 -1.15 -5.08
N PRO A 21 -21.20 -1.31 -3.76
CA PRO A 21 -20.73 -2.50 -3.06
C PRO A 21 -21.30 -3.77 -3.69
N GLN A 22 -20.47 -4.80 -3.80
CA GLN A 22 -20.84 -6.07 -4.38
C GLN A 22 -21.41 -7.03 -3.33
N ASN A 23 -22.39 -7.84 -3.74
CA ASN A 23 -22.88 -8.90 -2.87
C ASN A 23 -21.76 -9.83 -2.43
N GLY A 24 -21.69 -10.08 -1.14
CA GLY A 24 -20.75 -11.01 -0.52
C GLY A 24 -19.47 -10.41 0.06
N TYR A 25 -19.10 -9.17 -0.26
CA TYR A 25 -17.91 -8.55 0.34
C TYR A 25 -17.98 -7.03 0.61
N GLY A 26 -19.12 -6.41 0.42
CA GLY A 26 -19.34 -5.01 0.82
C GLY A 26 -18.45 -3.95 0.16
N ARG A 27 -17.57 -4.32 -0.75
CA ARG A 27 -16.67 -3.40 -1.46
C ARG A 27 -17.22 -3.00 -2.81
N PRO A 28 -17.10 -1.72 -3.21
CA PRO A 28 -17.43 -1.32 -4.56
C PRO A 28 -16.46 -1.93 -5.56
N GLY A 29 -16.99 -2.29 -6.72
CA GLY A 29 -16.21 -2.97 -7.76
C GLY A 29 -15.11 -2.13 -8.39
N TRP A 30 -15.16 -0.80 -8.27
CA TRP A 30 -14.13 0.10 -8.82
C TRP A 30 -12.72 -0.20 -8.28
N LEU A 31 -12.60 -0.77 -7.07
CA LEU A 31 -11.32 -1.22 -6.51
C LEU A 31 -10.60 -2.24 -7.40
N ARG A 32 -11.36 -2.94 -8.27
CA ARG A 32 -10.86 -3.96 -9.20
C ARG A 32 -10.73 -3.46 -10.63
N CYS A 33 -10.97 -2.17 -10.86
CA CYS A 33 -10.78 -1.53 -12.16
C CYS A 33 -9.54 -0.64 -12.10
N GLU A 34 -8.55 -0.90 -12.94
CA GLU A 34 -7.26 -0.19 -12.94
C GLU A 34 -7.41 1.32 -13.17
N GLN A 35 -8.47 1.74 -13.86
CA GLN A 35 -8.80 3.16 -14.03
C GLN A 35 -9.04 3.90 -12.71
N PHE A 36 -9.46 3.21 -11.66
CA PHE A 36 -9.86 3.79 -10.37
C PHE A 36 -9.00 3.34 -9.20
N GLY A 37 -8.39 2.18 -9.30
CA GLY A 37 -7.55 1.58 -8.28
C GLY A 37 -6.49 0.68 -8.87
N ALA A 38 -5.58 0.16 -8.06
CA ALA A 38 -4.55 -0.79 -8.49
C ALA A 38 -4.69 -2.15 -7.79
N GLY A 39 -5.90 -2.47 -7.32
CA GLY A 39 -6.17 -3.73 -6.64
C GLY A 39 -5.64 -3.80 -5.22
N MET A 40 -5.39 -5.00 -4.74
CA MET A 40 -5.01 -5.23 -3.34
C MET A 40 -3.63 -4.68 -2.98
N ILE A 41 -2.74 -4.48 -3.94
CA ILE A 41 -1.44 -3.84 -3.67
C ILE A 41 -1.60 -2.41 -3.14
N THR A 42 -2.63 -1.67 -3.58
CA THR A 42 -2.97 -0.35 -3.04
C THR A 42 -4.04 -0.40 -1.96
N GLY A 43 -4.81 -1.47 -1.87
CA GLY A 43 -5.75 -1.71 -0.79
C GLY A 43 -5.02 -2.05 0.50
N TRP A 44 -4.83 -3.33 0.79
CA TRP A 44 -4.06 -3.78 1.96
C TRP A 44 -2.57 -3.41 1.90
N GLY A 45 -2.00 -3.38 0.70
CA GLY A 45 -0.61 -2.97 0.52
C GLY A 45 -0.30 -1.60 1.10
N ALA A 46 -1.17 -0.61 0.93
CA ALA A 46 -0.98 0.71 1.49
C ALA A 46 -0.83 0.67 3.03
N HIS A 47 -1.62 -0.15 3.73
CA HIS A 47 -1.51 -0.29 5.17
C HIS A 47 -0.23 -1.01 5.60
N HIS A 48 0.14 -2.09 4.90
CA HIS A 48 1.26 -2.94 5.31
C HIS A 48 2.61 -2.39 4.87
N ILE A 49 2.70 -1.79 3.70
CA ILE A 49 3.94 -1.13 3.24
C ILE A 49 4.21 0.11 4.08
N ASP A 50 3.19 0.88 4.45
CA ASP A 50 3.31 2.01 5.38
C ASP A 50 3.88 1.55 6.73
N THR A 51 3.30 0.52 7.33
CA THR A 51 3.81 -0.06 8.59
C THR A 51 5.24 -0.60 8.44
N ALA A 52 5.55 -1.23 7.30
CA ALA A 52 6.90 -1.72 7.02
C ALA A 52 7.90 -0.56 6.90
N HIS A 53 7.54 0.51 6.19
CA HIS A 53 8.35 1.72 6.08
C HIS A 53 8.62 2.33 7.45
N TRP A 54 7.60 2.40 8.30
CA TRP A 54 7.73 2.91 9.66
C TRP A 54 8.72 2.08 10.50
N GLY A 55 8.58 0.74 10.46
CA GLY A 55 9.49 -0.16 11.16
C GLY A 55 10.93 -0.23 10.60
N MET A 56 11.15 0.20 9.36
CA MET A 56 12.45 0.22 8.68
C MET A 56 13.12 1.60 8.64
N ASP A 57 12.48 2.62 9.19
CA ASP A 57 12.90 4.03 9.08
C ASP A 57 13.08 4.48 7.61
N THR A 58 12.09 4.15 6.77
CA THR A 58 12.11 4.46 5.33
C THR A 58 10.88 5.24 4.87
N GLU A 59 10.16 5.88 5.79
CA GLU A 59 8.89 6.58 5.52
C GLU A 59 9.03 7.74 4.52
N TYR A 60 10.22 8.36 4.47
CA TYR A 60 10.52 9.51 3.60
C TYR A 60 11.28 9.13 2.33
N THR A 61 11.32 7.84 2.00
CA THR A 61 12.00 7.32 0.84
C THR A 61 11.18 6.22 0.16
N GLY A 62 11.81 5.31 -0.53
CA GLY A 62 11.17 4.18 -1.19
C GLY A 62 12.19 3.16 -1.67
N PRO A 63 11.73 2.06 -2.29
CA PRO A 63 12.64 1.09 -2.88
C PRO A 63 13.45 1.71 -4.01
N ILE A 64 14.67 1.18 -4.25
CA ILE A 64 15.53 1.57 -5.37
C ILE A 64 15.48 0.58 -6.54
N GLU A 65 15.05 -0.65 -6.28
CA GLU A 65 14.78 -1.69 -7.27
C GLU A 65 13.46 -2.37 -6.96
N VAL A 66 12.70 -2.71 -7.99
CA VAL A 66 11.43 -3.44 -7.84
C VAL A 66 11.22 -4.36 -9.05
N TRP A 67 10.72 -5.57 -8.80
CA TRP A 67 10.32 -6.53 -9.83
C TRP A 67 9.23 -7.46 -9.31
N GLY A 68 8.60 -8.19 -10.20
CA GLY A 68 7.59 -9.17 -9.81
C GLY A 68 6.72 -9.60 -10.96
N SER A 69 5.73 -10.39 -10.62
CA SER A 69 4.74 -10.90 -11.56
C SER A 69 3.36 -10.96 -10.92
N ALA A 70 2.35 -10.93 -11.75
CA ALA A 70 0.97 -11.12 -11.35
C ALA A 70 0.17 -11.74 -12.50
N GLU A 71 -0.95 -12.34 -12.13
CA GLU A 71 -1.99 -12.74 -13.07
C GLU A 71 -2.94 -11.57 -13.28
N PHE A 72 -3.20 -11.23 -14.53
CA PHE A 72 -4.18 -10.21 -14.88
C PHE A 72 -5.32 -10.82 -15.70
N PRO A 73 -6.58 -10.46 -15.41
CA PRO A 73 -7.70 -10.87 -16.23
C PRO A 73 -7.52 -10.39 -17.68
N THR A 74 -7.90 -11.24 -18.62
CA THR A 74 -7.84 -10.91 -20.07
C THR A 74 -9.19 -10.50 -20.63
N SER A 75 -10.25 -10.57 -19.84
CA SER A 75 -11.63 -10.22 -20.23
C SER A 75 -12.47 -9.88 -19.00
N GLY A 76 -13.62 -9.25 -19.24
CA GLY A 76 -14.57 -8.87 -18.20
C GLY A 76 -14.38 -7.43 -17.70
N LEU A 77 -15.04 -7.13 -16.58
CA LEU A 77 -15.04 -5.80 -15.99
C LEU A 77 -13.80 -5.52 -15.15
N TRP A 78 -13.24 -6.57 -14.53
CA TRP A 78 -12.11 -6.50 -13.59
C TRP A 78 -10.81 -6.68 -14.35
N ASP A 79 -9.85 -5.78 -14.16
CA ASP A 79 -8.59 -5.76 -14.90
C ASP A 79 -7.34 -5.51 -14.03
N VAL A 80 -7.52 -5.41 -12.70
CA VAL A 80 -6.39 -5.39 -11.77
C VAL A 80 -5.84 -6.79 -11.54
N HIS A 81 -4.67 -6.88 -10.90
CA HIS A 81 -4.01 -8.15 -10.60
C HIS A 81 -4.87 -9.09 -9.73
N GLY A 82 -4.79 -10.39 -10.01
CA GLY A 82 -5.19 -11.49 -9.12
C GLY A 82 -4.03 -11.89 -8.20
N ASN A 83 -3.59 -13.16 -8.33
CA ASN A 83 -2.41 -13.63 -7.60
C ASN A 83 -1.16 -12.86 -8.04
N PHE A 84 -0.34 -12.47 -7.05
CA PHE A 84 0.87 -11.72 -7.33
C PHE A 84 1.97 -12.00 -6.31
N LYS A 85 3.19 -11.80 -6.75
CA LYS A 85 4.38 -11.71 -5.91
C LYS A 85 5.32 -10.66 -6.48
N THR A 86 5.75 -9.73 -5.63
CA THR A 86 6.71 -8.69 -5.99
C THR A 86 7.83 -8.62 -4.96
N GLU A 87 8.96 -8.13 -5.39
CA GLU A 87 10.16 -7.97 -4.57
C GLU A 87 10.74 -6.57 -4.80
N ALA A 88 11.30 -6.00 -3.76
CA ALA A 88 11.94 -4.69 -3.79
C ALA A 88 13.21 -4.68 -2.95
N ILE A 89 14.17 -3.84 -3.33
CA ILE A 89 15.39 -3.54 -2.56
C ILE A 89 15.39 -2.07 -2.19
N TYR A 90 15.72 -1.79 -0.95
CA TYR A 90 15.87 -0.45 -0.40
C TYR A 90 17.34 -0.04 -0.32
N ALA A 91 17.61 1.26 -0.26
CA ALA A 91 18.98 1.78 -0.21
C ALA A 91 19.76 1.37 1.05
N ASN A 92 19.07 1.06 2.14
CA ASN A 92 19.63 0.52 3.38
C ASN A 92 19.98 -0.99 3.29
N GLY A 93 19.77 -1.63 2.14
CA GLY A 93 20.03 -3.06 1.91
C GLY A 93 18.90 -4.01 2.32
N VAL A 94 17.81 -3.50 2.88
CA VAL A 94 16.64 -4.33 3.20
C VAL A 94 15.95 -4.75 1.92
N SER A 95 15.55 -6.02 1.86
CA SER A 95 14.67 -6.56 0.82
C SER A 95 13.25 -6.71 1.34
N MET A 96 12.26 -6.39 0.51
CA MET A 96 10.84 -6.56 0.80
C MET A 96 10.22 -7.50 -0.23
N THR A 97 9.47 -8.50 0.25
CA THR A 97 8.62 -9.34 -0.60
C THR A 97 7.16 -9.08 -0.26
N VAL A 98 6.35 -8.78 -1.26
CA VAL A 98 4.91 -8.58 -1.12
C VAL A 98 4.16 -9.62 -1.94
N SER A 99 3.21 -10.31 -1.32
CA SER A 99 2.41 -11.34 -2.00
C SER A 99 1.01 -11.46 -1.40
N GLY A 100 0.02 -11.66 -2.26
CA GLY A 100 -1.33 -11.98 -1.85
C GLY A 100 -1.51 -13.38 -1.20
N ALA A 101 -0.49 -14.23 -1.30
CA ALA A 101 -0.49 -15.56 -0.69
C ALA A 101 0.03 -15.59 0.77
N PHE A 102 0.60 -14.50 1.25
CA PHE A 102 1.07 -14.40 2.63
C PHE A 102 -0.07 -14.12 3.61
N PRO A 103 0.09 -14.49 4.89
CA PRO A 103 -0.81 -14.03 5.94
C PRO A 103 -0.93 -12.50 5.94
N ASN A 104 -2.12 -12.00 6.26
CA ASN A 104 -2.38 -10.55 6.29
C ASN A 104 -1.62 -9.91 7.46
N GLY A 105 -0.51 -9.26 7.15
CA GLY A 105 0.40 -8.66 8.11
C GLY A 105 1.78 -8.40 7.53
N ILE A 106 2.72 -8.07 8.40
CA ILE A 106 4.12 -7.82 8.06
C ILE A 106 5.01 -8.75 8.88
N LYS A 107 5.98 -9.38 8.23
CA LYS A 107 7.02 -10.17 8.89
C LYS A 107 8.37 -9.50 8.71
N PHE A 108 8.94 -9.01 9.78
CA PHE A 108 10.31 -8.53 9.81
C PHE A 108 11.22 -9.71 10.12
N ILE A 109 12.25 -9.91 9.30
CA ILE A 109 13.22 -11.00 9.45
C ILE A 109 14.58 -10.35 9.71
N GLY A 110 15.08 -10.52 10.92
CA GLY A 110 16.37 -10.01 11.37
C GLY A 110 17.39 -11.12 11.60
N THR A 111 18.57 -10.76 12.09
CA THR A 111 19.68 -11.69 12.38
C THR A 111 19.41 -12.60 13.59
N GLU A 112 18.58 -12.15 14.52
CA GLU A 112 18.26 -12.89 15.75
C GLU A 112 16.93 -13.63 15.70
N GLY A 113 16.18 -13.48 14.62
CA GLY A 113 14.89 -14.12 14.45
C GLY A 113 13.94 -13.28 13.61
N TRP A 114 12.65 -13.52 13.79
CA TRP A 114 11.62 -12.76 13.10
C TRP A 114 10.55 -12.26 14.06
N LEU A 115 9.97 -11.14 13.68
CA LEU A 115 8.78 -10.55 14.30
C LEU A 115 7.67 -10.43 13.24
N PHE A 116 6.46 -10.88 13.57
CA PHE A 116 5.28 -10.71 12.76
C PHE A 116 4.30 -9.77 13.47
N VAL A 117 3.78 -8.82 12.71
CA VAL A 117 2.79 -7.86 13.19
C VAL A 117 1.59 -7.82 12.25
N SER A 118 0.38 -7.81 12.81
CA SER A 118 -0.86 -7.64 12.08
C SER A 118 -1.87 -6.86 12.91
N ARG A 119 -2.98 -6.49 12.29
CA ARG A 119 -4.08 -5.85 13.01
C ARG A 119 -4.93 -6.83 13.82
N GLY A 120 -4.70 -8.15 13.68
CA GLY A 120 -5.58 -9.16 14.25
C GLY A 120 -6.98 -9.14 13.62
N ASN A 121 -7.89 -9.92 14.17
CA ASN A 121 -9.25 -10.03 13.64
C ASN A 121 -10.12 -8.80 13.91
N GLU A 122 -9.94 -8.16 15.05
CA GLU A 122 -10.79 -7.04 15.49
C GLU A 122 -10.49 -5.73 14.73
N ALA A 123 -9.28 -5.60 14.23
CA ALA A 123 -8.84 -4.41 13.50
C ALA A 123 -9.05 -4.51 11.99
N VAL A 124 -9.55 -5.63 11.49
CA VAL A 124 -9.89 -5.77 10.08
C VAL A 124 -11.20 -5.02 9.83
N THR A 125 -11.14 -4.03 8.97
CA THR A 125 -12.34 -3.30 8.58
C THR A 125 -13.37 -4.27 7.98
N SER A 126 -14.64 -4.03 8.22
CA SER A 126 -15.77 -4.82 7.69
C SER A 126 -15.75 -5.00 6.15
N SER A 127 -14.86 -4.32 5.48
CA SER A 127 -14.67 -4.37 4.03
C SER A 127 -13.80 -5.54 3.54
N ASP A 128 -13.21 -6.37 4.42
CA ASP A 128 -12.43 -7.54 4.00
C ASP A 128 -13.02 -8.86 4.51
N PRO A 129 -13.89 -9.52 3.72
CA PRO A 129 -14.42 -10.82 4.08
C PRO A 129 -13.38 -11.96 4.02
N ALA A 130 -12.21 -11.73 3.41
CA ALA A 130 -11.13 -12.70 3.40
C ALA A 130 -10.38 -12.79 4.74
N ALA A 131 -10.57 -11.83 5.63
CA ALA A 131 -10.04 -11.84 6.99
C ALA A 131 -10.76 -12.82 7.94
N LYS A 132 -11.23 -13.93 7.42
CA LYS A 132 -11.86 -15.00 8.24
C LYS A 132 -10.85 -15.87 8.97
N THR A 133 -9.58 -15.74 8.64
CA THR A 133 -8.50 -16.49 9.29
C THR A 133 -7.96 -15.70 10.47
N PHE A 134 -8.00 -16.27 11.66
CA PHE A 134 -7.38 -15.65 12.84
C PHE A 134 -5.88 -15.51 12.60
N VAL A 135 -5.39 -14.28 12.66
CA VAL A 135 -3.96 -13.96 12.62
C VAL A 135 -3.60 -13.35 13.96
N GLN A 136 -2.59 -13.88 14.63
CA GLN A 136 -2.07 -13.29 15.87
C GLN A 136 -1.62 -11.85 15.58
N PRO A 137 -2.05 -10.85 16.38
CA PRO A 137 -1.63 -9.47 16.19
C PRO A 137 -0.12 -9.27 16.27
N LEU A 138 0.54 -10.05 17.14
CA LEU A 138 1.97 -10.01 17.37
C LEU A 138 2.48 -11.43 17.62
N ALA A 139 3.53 -11.84 16.89
CA ALA A 139 4.21 -13.12 17.06
C ALA A 139 5.71 -12.98 16.75
N ALA A 140 6.53 -13.83 17.32
CA ALA A 140 7.97 -13.84 17.05
C ALA A 140 8.48 -15.30 16.96
N SER A 141 9.70 -15.46 16.41
CA SER A 141 10.38 -16.75 16.36
C SER A 141 10.82 -17.26 17.74
N ASP A 142 11.12 -16.33 18.64
CA ASP A 142 11.46 -16.60 20.05
C ASP A 142 10.61 -15.69 20.94
N PRO A 143 9.93 -16.21 21.98
CA PRO A 143 9.19 -15.40 22.94
C PRO A 143 10.01 -14.26 23.57
N LYS A 144 11.32 -14.43 23.75
CA LYS A 144 12.20 -13.39 24.28
C LYS A 144 12.23 -12.11 23.44
N ILE A 145 11.95 -12.20 22.15
CA ILE A 145 11.84 -11.02 21.27
C ILE A 145 10.63 -10.17 21.69
N LEU A 146 9.53 -10.83 22.12
CA LEU A 146 8.32 -10.14 22.58
C LEU A 146 8.47 -9.56 23.99
N ASP A 147 9.36 -10.14 24.79
CA ASP A 147 9.65 -9.69 26.16
C ASP A 147 10.67 -8.55 26.20
N SER A 148 11.23 -8.16 25.05
CA SER A 148 12.19 -7.07 24.98
C SER A 148 11.54 -5.73 25.37
N VAL A 149 12.22 -4.97 26.19
CA VAL A 149 11.78 -3.64 26.67
C VAL A 149 12.64 -2.59 25.99
N ILE A 150 11.99 -1.62 25.33
CA ILE A 150 12.68 -0.48 24.75
C ILE A 150 13.18 0.41 25.89
N GLY A 151 14.49 0.58 25.99
CA GLY A 151 15.12 1.40 27.01
C GLY A 151 14.98 2.90 26.73
N PRO A 152 15.18 3.75 27.75
CA PRO A 152 14.93 5.20 27.64
C PRO A 152 15.80 5.94 26.61
N ASN A 153 16.89 5.32 26.17
CA ASN A 153 17.80 5.88 25.16
C ASN A 153 17.69 5.21 23.80
N GLU A 154 16.71 4.32 23.62
CA GLU A 154 16.43 3.65 22.36
C GLU A 154 15.37 4.40 21.57
N VAL A 155 15.11 3.97 20.34
CA VAL A 155 14.13 4.61 19.47
C VAL A 155 12.70 4.33 19.95
N HIS A 156 12.00 5.39 20.32
CA HIS A 156 10.57 5.36 20.64
C HIS A 156 9.80 5.98 19.49
N LEU A 157 8.97 5.19 18.83
CA LEU A 157 8.10 5.70 17.80
C LEU A 157 6.97 6.55 18.43
N PRO A 158 6.52 7.64 17.77
CA PRO A 158 5.42 8.44 18.27
C PRO A 158 4.13 7.62 18.34
N GLU A 159 3.33 7.86 19.37
CA GLU A 159 2.07 7.16 19.61
C GLU A 159 0.88 8.11 19.47
N SER A 160 -0.22 7.61 18.94
CA SER A 160 -1.50 8.29 18.95
C SER A 160 -2.64 7.29 19.03
N PHE A 161 -3.45 7.37 20.08
CA PHE A 161 -4.64 6.54 20.29
C PHE A 161 -5.92 7.16 19.72
N ASP A 162 -5.86 8.43 19.28
CA ASP A 162 -6.97 9.14 18.64
C ASP A 162 -6.48 9.79 17.33
N HIS A 163 -6.77 9.12 16.23
CA HIS A 163 -6.38 9.57 14.90
C HIS A 163 -6.98 10.93 14.51
N HIS A 164 -8.26 11.14 14.79
CA HIS A 164 -8.92 12.43 14.50
C HIS A 164 -8.44 13.54 15.44
N GLY A 165 -8.29 13.25 16.72
CA GLY A 165 -7.73 14.17 17.71
C GLY A 165 -6.29 14.58 17.36
N ASN A 166 -5.45 13.66 16.91
CA ASN A 166 -4.10 13.96 16.46
C ASN A 166 -4.11 14.92 15.26
N TRP A 167 -4.94 14.67 14.26
CA TRP A 167 -5.10 15.56 13.11
C TRP A 167 -5.58 16.94 13.52
N LEU A 168 -6.63 17.03 14.36
CA LEU A 168 -7.15 18.32 14.86
C LEU A 168 -6.11 19.09 15.67
N ALA A 169 -5.32 18.39 16.50
CA ALA A 169 -4.23 18.99 17.24
C ALA A 169 -3.16 19.57 16.31
N GLY A 170 -2.78 18.82 15.27
CA GLY A 170 -1.87 19.28 14.22
C GLY A 170 -2.37 20.56 13.52
N VAL A 171 -3.66 20.59 13.14
CA VAL A 171 -4.29 21.78 12.54
C VAL A 171 -4.21 22.99 13.46
N LYS A 172 -4.55 22.84 14.76
CA LYS A 172 -4.52 23.90 15.76
C LYS A 172 -3.11 24.42 16.04
N ALA A 173 -2.17 23.49 16.20
CA ALA A 173 -0.78 23.82 16.53
C ALA A 173 0.07 24.21 15.30
N ARG A 174 -0.44 24.05 14.07
CA ARG A 174 0.31 24.20 12.83
C ARG A 174 1.54 23.27 12.78
N GLN A 175 1.35 22.05 13.26
CA GLN A 175 2.39 21.00 13.29
C GLN A 175 1.94 19.79 12.49
N GLN A 176 2.91 18.96 12.08
CA GLN A 176 2.64 17.71 11.40
C GLN A 176 1.93 16.73 12.36
N PRO A 177 0.89 16.02 11.90
CA PRO A 177 0.34 14.90 12.63
C PRO A 177 1.30 13.70 12.59
N ILE A 178 0.98 12.64 13.33
CA ILE A 178 1.76 11.39 13.36
C ILE A 178 1.91 10.73 11.98
N ALA A 179 0.91 10.91 11.11
CA ALA A 179 0.91 10.44 9.73
C ALA A 179 0.79 11.64 8.77
N PRO A 180 1.90 12.33 8.47
CA PRO A 180 1.90 13.45 7.54
C PRO A 180 1.65 13.00 6.10
N VAL A 181 1.19 13.92 5.26
CA VAL A 181 0.83 13.63 3.86
C VAL A 181 2.01 13.05 3.07
N GLU A 182 3.22 13.46 3.34
CA GLU A 182 4.43 12.95 2.69
C GLU A 182 4.61 11.44 2.94
N VAL A 183 4.41 10.98 4.17
CA VAL A 183 4.48 9.55 4.51
C VAL A 183 3.41 8.76 3.74
N GLY A 184 2.17 9.27 3.72
CA GLY A 184 1.10 8.65 2.93
C GLY A 184 1.40 8.61 1.43
N HIS A 185 2.00 9.69 0.89
CA HIS A 185 2.45 9.75 -0.51
C HIS A 185 3.52 8.68 -0.79
N ARG A 186 4.54 8.56 0.05
CA ARG A 186 5.63 7.59 -0.12
C ARG A 186 5.15 6.14 -0.03
N ALA A 187 4.30 5.82 0.92
CA ALA A 187 3.70 4.50 1.05
C ALA A 187 2.83 4.15 -0.19
N CYS A 188 2.01 5.09 -0.66
CA CYS A 188 1.21 4.92 -1.86
C CYS A 188 2.09 4.76 -3.12
N THR A 189 3.12 5.58 -3.27
CA THR A 189 4.10 5.49 -4.37
C THR A 189 4.76 4.11 -4.39
N ALA A 190 5.21 3.58 -3.25
CA ALA A 190 5.78 2.25 -3.17
C ALA A 190 4.79 1.18 -3.68
N CYS A 191 3.51 1.24 -3.29
CA CYS A 191 2.48 0.35 -3.81
C CYS A 191 2.33 0.44 -5.33
N LEU A 192 2.31 1.66 -5.87
CA LEU A 192 2.10 1.90 -7.30
C LEU A 192 3.29 1.43 -8.16
N ILE A 193 4.52 1.61 -7.68
CA ILE A 193 5.69 1.10 -8.43
C ILE A 193 5.79 -0.42 -8.40
N HIS A 194 5.31 -1.09 -7.34
CA HIS A 194 5.10 -2.54 -7.35
C HIS A 194 4.07 -2.95 -8.41
N HIS A 195 2.95 -2.22 -8.54
CA HIS A 195 1.96 -2.47 -9.58
C HIS A 195 2.55 -2.30 -10.99
N ILE A 196 3.31 -1.24 -11.23
CA ILE A 196 4.00 -1.01 -12.51
C ILE A 196 5.00 -2.15 -12.81
N ALA A 197 5.73 -2.62 -11.82
CA ALA A 197 6.66 -3.75 -11.99
C ALA A 197 5.93 -5.05 -12.38
N MET A 198 4.76 -5.34 -11.78
CA MET A 198 3.92 -6.47 -12.18
C MET A 198 3.48 -6.38 -13.65
N ARG A 199 3.11 -5.19 -14.12
CA ARG A 199 2.73 -4.94 -15.52
C ARG A 199 3.92 -5.05 -16.48
N ALA A 200 5.07 -4.48 -16.09
CA ALA A 200 6.29 -4.49 -16.90
C ALA A 200 6.91 -5.88 -17.00
N LYS A 201 6.67 -6.79 -16.04
CA LYS A 201 7.23 -8.16 -15.96
C LYS A 201 8.76 -8.20 -16.06
N ARG A 202 9.41 -7.18 -15.52
CA ARG A 202 10.87 -7.04 -15.50
C ARG A 202 11.32 -6.21 -14.31
N LYS A 203 12.61 -6.24 -13.99
CA LYS A 203 13.20 -5.39 -12.95
C LYS A 203 13.16 -3.93 -13.41
N LEU A 204 12.75 -3.06 -12.51
CA LEU A 204 12.73 -1.62 -12.66
C LEU A 204 13.64 -0.98 -11.60
N TYR A 205 14.27 0.12 -11.95
CA TYR A 205 15.15 0.89 -11.08
C TYR A 205 14.50 2.24 -10.78
N TRP A 206 14.19 2.47 -9.52
CA TRP A 206 13.51 3.68 -9.05
C TRP A 206 14.50 4.67 -8.43
N ASP A 207 14.26 5.94 -8.63
CA ASP A 207 14.93 7.04 -7.92
C ASP A 207 13.90 7.67 -6.97
N PRO A 208 13.98 7.38 -5.65
CA PRO A 208 12.99 7.88 -4.70
C PRO A 208 13.09 9.38 -4.45
N VAL A 209 14.19 10.03 -4.82
CA VAL A 209 14.37 11.49 -4.70
C VAL A 209 13.72 12.21 -5.87
N LYS A 210 13.92 11.70 -7.09
CA LYS A 210 13.35 12.27 -8.32
C LYS A 210 11.94 11.75 -8.62
N GLU A 211 11.51 10.71 -7.91
CA GLU A 211 10.25 9.99 -8.12
C GLU A 211 10.05 9.56 -9.59
N ARG A 212 11.09 8.92 -10.13
CA ARG A 212 11.11 8.43 -11.52
C ARG A 212 11.89 7.13 -11.63
N PHE A 213 11.48 6.33 -12.61
CA PHE A 213 12.27 5.18 -13.03
C PHE A 213 13.51 5.64 -13.81
N LYS A 214 14.68 5.09 -13.46
CA LYS A 214 15.96 5.43 -14.07
C LYS A 214 16.03 4.85 -15.47
N ASN A 215 16.24 5.72 -16.47
CA ASN A 215 16.43 5.35 -17.87
C ASN A 215 15.32 4.45 -18.44
N ASP A 216 14.07 4.70 -18.06
CA ASP A 216 12.93 3.87 -18.43
C ASP A 216 11.68 4.71 -18.72
N ASP A 217 11.61 5.24 -19.94
CA ASP A 217 10.50 6.11 -20.36
C ASP A 217 9.17 5.35 -20.42
N ALA A 218 9.19 4.06 -20.72
CA ALA A 218 7.98 3.24 -20.77
C ALA A 218 7.38 3.03 -19.38
N ALA A 219 8.20 2.84 -18.36
CA ALA A 219 7.74 2.78 -16.97
C ALA A 219 7.33 4.17 -16.46
N ASN A 220 8.08 5.23 -16.81
CA ASN A 220 7.74 6.60 -16.44
C ASN A 220 6.41 7.07 -17.04
N ALA A 221 6.05 6.62 -18.24
CA ALA A 221 4.75 6.92 -18.84
C ALA A 221 3.56 6.37 -18.04
N GLN A 222 3.78 5.38 -17.15
CA GLN A 222 2.76 4.80 -16.30
C GLN A 222 2.58 5.55 -14.95
N LEU A 223 3.42 6.55 -14.65
CA LEU A 223 3.33 7.35 -13.42
C LEU A 223 2.14 8.31 -13.44
N SER A 224 1.53 8.55 -14.59
CA SER A 224 0.35 9.36 -14.72
C SER A 224 -0.68 8.68 -15.60
N ARG A 225 -1.92 9.12 -15.51
CA ARG A 225 -3.04 8.63 -16.33
C ARG A 225 -3.67 9.79 -17.09
N PRO A 226 -4.23 9.53 -18.28
CA PRO A 226 -5.02 10.54 -18.98
C PRO A 226 -6.13 11.07 -18.09
N GLN A 227 -6.31 12.37 -18.07
CA GLN A 227 -7.34 13.05 -17.29
C GLN A 227 -8.29 13.80 -18.25
N ARG A 228 -9.55 13.95 -17.84
CA ARG A 228 -10.56 14.66 -18.61
C ARG A 228 -11.01 15.96 -17.94
N PRO A 229 -11.25 17.04 -18.70
CA PRO A 229 -11.89 18.24 -18.18
C PRO A 229 -13.33 17.95 -17.71
N PRO A 230 -13.87 18.73 -16.75
CA PRO A 230 -13.21 19.80 -16.01
C PRO A 230 -12.45 19.34 -14.77
N TYR A 231 -12.30 18.04 -14.55
CA TYR A 231 -11.80 17.42 -13.33
C TYR A 231 -10.28 17.16 -13.33
N VAL A 232 -9.53 17.89 -14.14
CA VAL A 232 -8.07 17.74 -14.19
C VAL A 232 -7.46 18.17 -12.86
N VAL A 233 -6.60 17.31 -12.31
CA VAL A 233 -5.79 17.60 -11.11
C VAL A 233 -4.41 18.03 -11.60
N THR A 234 -4.00 19.25 -11.26
CA THR A 234 -2.70 19.86 -11.62
C THR A 234 -1.73 19.78 -10.45
#